data_5d7c2160480e67782e0c8e99c94c3679
#
_entry.id   5d7c2160480e67782e0c8e99c94c3679
#
_cell.length_a   1.000
_cell.length_b   1.000
_cell.length_c   1.000
_cell.angle_alpha   90.00
_cell.angle_beta   90.00
_cell.angle_gamma   90.00
#
_symmetry.space_group_name_H-M   'P 1'
#
loop_
_entity.id
_entity.type
_entity.pdbx_description
1 polymer ?
#
loop_
_entity_poly.entity_id
_entity_poly.type
_entity_poly.pdbx_seq_one_letter_code
_entity_poly.pdbx_strand_id
1 'polypeptide(L)'
;ANNALRTLCLAHMDYASTSELDEGYEIDSPDADTMVLDAVVGIMDPLRGDVTEAVATAQSAGVMVRMVTGDNINTAKAIAKECGIYDPDYGVALEGPDFRAMSPAQVDEVLPRLQVLARSSPNDKYLLVTRLNGNGIPANEEEWKNLHDKDGDLGLSWDAHKDLLLPGYKEEWKRQNKAGEVVGVTGDGTNDAPALKAADVGLSMGITGTKVAQNASDIVILDDRFSSIVRAIMWGRGVYDNIRKFLQFQLTVNVVALLIVFIGALSGKDPPLNPLMMLWVNLIMDTMGALALGTEAPTLALLDRRPYKRNAPLISRPMFRNIMVQSTFQLILLLWLLYDIHTLFPGVQKDNACKAWDIGGEDGREIAGLTCQDYTNYVENTCTDAREYICYDEFFDTSGDFFTNDDDVDTFYDECDMECSKNDYTHYTILFNAFVFCQIFNELNARSIFDDWNIFRGLHKNPLFTAVIIITVVLQFLIVEMGAEFTKTAHLSSKEWLVTVALGAIALPLGVLMRFIPVKENPSSFCGYATPKEQRLSSSAPGGAPNV
;
A
#
# COMPACT_ATOMS: atom_id res chain seq x y z
N ALA A 1 -40.49 18.71 -17.21
CA ALA A 1 -39.50 18.74 -16.10
C ALA A 1 -39.66 17.53 -15.14
N ASN A 2 -40.87 17.16 -14.73
CA ASN A 2 -41.06 16.01 -13.82
C ASN A 2 -40.67 14.63 -14.36
N ASN A 3 -40.52 14.51 -15.70
CA ASN A 3 -40.13 13.27 -16.39
C ASN A 3 -38.70 13.37 -16.94
N ALA A 4 -37.81 14.11 -16.29
CA ALA A 4 -36.41 14.32 -16.71
C ALA A 4 -36.23 14.99 -18.08
N LEU A 5 -37.26 15.61 -18.63
CA LEU A 5 -37.21 16.30 -19.91
C LEU A 5 -36.78 17.77 -19.72
N ARG A 6 -35.79 18.22 -20.46
CA ARG A 6 -35.55 19.65 -20.71
C ARG A 6 -36.63 20.14 -21.66
N THR A 7 -37.38 21.17 -21.27
CA THR A 7 -38.46 21.70 -22.10
C THR A 7 -37.99 22.93 -22.86
N LEU A 8 -38.28 22.95 -24.16
CA LEU A 8 -38.09 24.09 -25.01
C LEU A 8 -39.47 24.49 -25.54
N CYS A 9 -39.79 25.75 -25.38
CA CYS A 9 -41.00 26.35 -25.92
C CYS A 9 -40.68 27.02 -27.27
N LEU A 10 -41.44 26.69 -28.29
CA LEU A 10 -41.43 27.33 -29.60
C LEU A 10 -42.65 28.19 -29.71
N ALA A 11 -42.47 29.43 -30.06
CA ALA A 11 -43.54 30.38 -30.28
C ALA A 11 -43.23 31.28 -31.46
N HIS A 12 -44.24 31.77 -32.16
CA HIS A 12 -44.07 32.69 -33.26
C HIS A 12 -44.93 33.94 -33.03
N MET A 13 -44.63 35.00 -33.75
CA MET A 13 -45.38 36.20 -33.80
C MET A 13 -45.54 36.60 -35.26
N ASP A 14 -46.75 36.86 -35.69
CA ASP A 14 -47.06 37.31 -37.02
C ASP A 14 -47.01 38.85 -37.13
N TYR A 15 -46.30 39.33 -38.09
CA TYR A 15 -46.25 40.75 -38.44
C TYR A 15 -47.08 41.00 -39.70
N ALA A 16 -47.87 42.06 -39.69
CA ALA A 16 -48.79 42.36 -40.79
C ALA A 16 -48.01 42.82 -42.07
N SER A 17 -46.83 43.35 -41.95
CA SER A 17 -45.98 43.66 -43.07
C SER A 17 -44.48 43.66 -42.68
N THR A 18 -43.58 43.42 -43.65
CA THR A 18 -42.12 43.48 -43.47
C THR A 18 -41.59 44.89 -43.17
N SER A 19 -42.40 45.94 -43.37
CA SER A 19 -42.07 47.32 -43.04
C SER A 19 -42.21 47.67 -41.55
N GLU A 20 -42.73 46.76 -40.74
CA GLU A 20 -42.81 46.90 -39.29
C GLU A 20 -41.55 46.38 -38.59
N LEU A 21 -40.65 45.68 -39.32
CA LEU A 21 -39.33 45.27 -38.86
C LEU A 21 -38.30 46.34 -39.30
N ASP A 22 -37.94 47.25 -38.41
CA ASP A 22 -36.79 48.14 -38.62
C ASP A 22 -35.50 47.34 -38.84
N GLU A 23 -34.63 47.76 -39.75
CA GLU A 23 -33.29 47.20 -39.91
C GLU A 23 -32.50 47.42 -38.62
N GLY A 24 -32.37 46.39 -37.80
CA GLY A 24 -31.70 46.45 -36.51
C GLY A 24 -32.57 46.12 -35.29
N TYR A 25 -33.77 45.57 -35.51
CA TYR A 25 -34.64 45.11 -34.42
C TYR A 25 -33.97 43.96 -33.66
N GLU A 26 -33.37 44.29 -32.52
CA GLU A 26 -32.91 43.27 -31.55
C GLU A 26 -34.09 42.91 -30.64
N ILE A 27 -34.46 41.61 -30.63
CA ILE A 27 -35.50 41.06 -29.76
C ILE A 27 -34.91 40.88 -28.35
N ASP A 28 -34.75 42.01 -27.61
CA ASP A 28 -34.28 41.93 -26.22
C ASP A 28 -35.36 41.46 -25.23
N SER A 29 -36.61 41.68 -25.52
CA SER A 29 -37.74 41.09 -24.80
C SER A 29 -39.01 41.16 -25.66
N PRO A 30 -39.34 40.07 -26.35
CA PRO A 30 -40.62 39.99 -27.08
C PRO A 30 -41.77 40.11 -26.07
N ASP A 31 -42.79 40.93 -26.45
CA ASP A 31 -44.00 41.06 -25.65
C ASP A 31 -44.68 39.67 -25.59
N ALA A 32 -44.54 38.98 -24.48
CA ALA A 32 -44.96 37.57 -24.34
C ALA A 32 -46.49 37.42 -24.57
N ASP A 33 -47.25 38.49 -24.41
CA ASP A 33 -48.68 38.49 -24.57
C ASP A 33 -49.12 38.46 -26.05
N THR A 34 -48.20 38.72 -26.99
CA THR A 34 -48.47 38.73 -28.42
C THR A 34 -47.96 37.49 -29.17
N MET A 35 -47.26 36.61 -28.50
CA MET A 35 -46.71 35.37 -29.08
C MET A 35 -47.77 34.27 -29.10
N VAL A 36 -47.81 33.51 -30.22
CA VAL A 36 -48.57 32.27 -30.33
C VAL A 36 -47.69 31.08 -30.04
N LEU A 37 -48.06 30.28 -29.07
CA LEU A 37 -47.36 29.07 -28.74
C LEU A 37 -47.56 27.99 -29.81
N ASP A 38 -46.48 27.58 -30.50
CA ASP A 38 -46.53 26.53 -31.51
C ASP A 38 -46.38 25.14 -30.87
N ALA A 39 -45.37 24.99 -30.05
CA ALA A 39 -45.07 23.71 -29.48
C ALA A 39 -44.27 23.83 -28.17
N VAL A 40 -44.44 22.83 -27.31
CA VAL A 40 -43.52 22.58 -26.19
C VAL A 40 -42.91 21.20 -26.44
N VAL A 41 -41.60 21.21 -26.73
CA VAL A 41 -40.85 19.97 -26.95
C VAL A 41 -40.06 19.60 -25.71
N GLY A 42 -39.99 18.30 -25.44
CA GLY A 42 -39.20 17.73 -24.38
C GLY A 42 -37.93 17.10 -24.96
N ILE A 43 -36.79 17.55 -24.50
CA ILE A 43 -35.49 16.98 -24.88
C ILE A 43 -35.09 16.01 -23.78
N MET A 44 -34.84 14.75 -24.15
CA MET A 44 -34.37 13.72 -23.24
C MET A 44 -32.91 13.40 -23.57
N ASP A 45 -32.07 13.44 -22.54
CA ASP A 45 -30.69 12.94 -22.63
C ASP A 45 -30.68 11.56 -21.93
N PRO A 46 -30.65 10.44 -22.67
CA PRO A 46 -30.75 9.11 -22.10
C PRO A 46 -29.47 8.75 -21.34
N LEU A 47 -29.65 8.01 -20.24
CA LEU A 47 -28.52 7.44 -19.51
C LEU A 47 -27.71 6.50 -20.41
N ARG A 48 -26.38 6.55 -20.24
CA ARG A 48 -25.49 5.55 -20.87
C ARG A 48 -25.77 4.18 -20.23
N GLY A 49 -25.79 3.12 -21.04
CA GLY A 49 -26.26 1.80 -20.61
C GLY A 49 -25.46 1.14 -19.49
N ASP A 50 -24.23 1.58 -19.22
CA ASP A 50 -23.35 1.01 -18.18
C ASP A 50 -23.44 1.73 -16.83
N VAL A 51 -24.10 2.90 -16.75
CA VAL A 51 -24.08 3.77 -15.56
C VAL A 51 -24.77 3.13 -14.37
N THR A 52 -25.97 2.60 -14.55
CA THR A 52 -26.78 2.03 -13.46
C THR A 52 -26.08 0.84 -12.80
N GLU A 53 -25.51 -0.07 -13.60
CA GLU A 53 -24.76 -1.22 -13.09
C GLU A 53 -23.46 -0.78 -12.38
N ALA A 54 -22.75 0.17 -12.95
CA ALA A 54 -21.50 0.69 -12.37
C ALA A 54 -21.75 1.45 -11.05
N VAL A 55 -22.83 2.25 -10.97
CA VAL A 55 -23.24 2.90 -9.72
C VAL A 55 -23.58 1.86 -8.65
N ALA A 56 -24.38 0.83 -8.99
CA ALA A 56 -24.72 -0.23 -8.07
C ALA A 56 -23.47 -0.97 -7.56
N THR A 57 -22.50 -1.22 -8.44
CA THR A 57 -21.22 -1.86 -8.09
C THR A 57 -20.39 -0.96 -7.17
N ALA A 58 -20.29 0.34 -7.46
CA ALA A 58 -19.58 1.29 -6.60
C ALA A 58 -20.23 1.36 -5.19
N GLN A 59 -21.55 1.41 -5.12
CA GLN A 59 -22.28 1.43 -3.85
C GLN A 59 -22.13 0.12 -3.07
N SER A 60 -22.13 -1.03 -3.73
CA SER A 60 -21.86 -2.33 -3.08
C SER A 60 -20.44 -2.39 -2.52
N ALA A 61 -19.50 -1.72 -3.19
CA ALA A 61 -18.14 -1.53 -2.72
C ALA A 61 -18.00 -0.51 -1.56
N GLY A 62 -19.11 0.02 -1.04
CA GLY A 62 -19.14 0.99 0.06
C GLY A 62 -18.74 2.41 -0.35
N VAL A 63 -18.77 2.73 -1.64
CA VAL A 63 -18.53 4.09 -2.15
C VAL A 63 -19.85 4.82 -2.20
N MET A 64 -19.95 5.99 -1.56
CA MET A 64 -21.11 6.85 -1.68
C MET A 64 -21.01 7.66 -2.96
N VAL A 65 -21.89 7.36 -3.92
CA VAL A 65 -21.98 8.09 -5.18
C VAL A 65 -22.93 9.26 -5.01
N ARG A 66 -22.49 10.45 -5.41
CA ARG A 66 -23.28 11.70 -5.38
C ARG A 66 -23.35 12.29 -6.77
N MET A 67 -24.49 12.88 -7.10
CA MET A 67 -24.70 13.63 -8.36
C MET A 67 -24.61 15.12 -8.06
N VAL A 68 -23.75 15.82 -8.80
CA VAL A 68 -23.60 17.28 -8.72
C VAL A 68 -23.76 17.85 -10.13
N THR A 69 -24.81 18.64 -10.34
CA THR A 69 -25.18 19.12 -11.69
C THR A 69 -25.64 20.56 -11.67
N GLY A 70 -25.51 21.25 -12.82
CA GLY A 70 -26.12 22.56 -13.07
C GLY A 70 -27.60 22.51 -13.39
N ASP A 71 -28.18 21.35 -13.64
CA ASP A 71 -29.61 21.17 -13.96
C ASP A 71 -30.52 21.51 -12.79
N ASN A 72 -31.81 21.71 -13.10
CA ASN A 72 -32.82 21.95 -12.07
C ASN A 72 -33.01 20.68 -11.19
N ILE A 73 -33.47 20.92 -9.95
CA ILE A 73 -33.59 19.88 -8.94
C ILE A 73 -34.53 18.71 -9.32
N ASN A 74 -35.60 18.99 -10.09
CA ASN A 74 -36.55 17.95 -10.49
C ASN A 74 -35.93 17.02 -11.54
N THR A 75 -35.23 17.55 -12.53
CA THR A 75 -34.49 16.79 -13.52
C THR A 75 -33.36 15.99 -12.87
N ALA A 76 -32.58 16.62 -12.00
CA ALA A 76 -31.50 15.96 -11.27
C ALA A 76 -31.99 14.79 -10.40
N LYS A 77 -33.09 14.98 -9.66
CA LYS A 77 -33.71 13.90 -8.86
C LYS A 77 -34.20 12.75 -9.73
N ALA A 78 -34.82 13.05 -10.89
CA ALA A 78 -35.33 12.01 -11.79
C ALA A 78 -34.19 11.15 -12.37
N ILE A 79 -33.14 11.79 -12.90
CA ILE A 79 -31.96 11.10 -13.44
C ILE A 79 -31.23 10.34 -12.33
N ALA A 80 -31.00 10.96 -11.18
CA ALA A 80 -30.32 10.31 -10.04
C ALA A 80 -31.08 9.10 -9.50
N LYS A 81 -32.42 9.13 -9.54
CA LYS A 81 -33.27 7.99 -9.18
C LYS A 81 -33.15 6.87 -10.21
N GLU A 82 -33.14 7.20 -11.50
CA GLU A 82 -33.01 6.23 -12.59
C GLU A 82 -31.65 5.49 -12.54
N CYS A 83 -30.55 6.21 -12.28
CA CYS A 83 -29.24 5.56 -12.11
C CYS A 83 -29.01 4.94 -10.72
N GLY A 84 -29.96 5.03 -9.80
CA GLY A 84 -29.83 4.42 -8.47
C GLY A 84 -28.97 5.21 -7.46
N ILE A 85 -28.63 6.47 -7.76
CA ILE A 85 -27.91 7.37 -6.84
C ILE A 85 -28.84 7.93 -5.78
N TYR A 86 -30.07 8.35 -6.17
CA TYR A 86 -31.01 9.02 -5.28
C TYR A 86 -32.09 8.08 -4.75
N ASP A 87 -32.19 8.02 -3.44
CA ASP A 87 -33.24 7.33 -2.71
C ASP A 87 -34.16 8.34 -2.03
N PRO A 88 -35.41 8.53 -2.48
CA PRO A 88 -36.33 9.54 -1.92
C PRO A 88 -36.63 9.36 -0.43
N ASP A 89 -36.56 8.13 0.08
CA ASP A 89 -36.92 7.82 1.47
C ASP A 89 -35.82 8.17 2.47
N TYR A 90 -34.57 8.24 1.99
CA TYR A 90 -33.40 8.49 2.83
C TYR A 90 -32.55 9.68 2.38
N GLY A 91 -32.35 9.81 1.08
CA GLY A 91 -31.44 10.75 0.47
C GLY A 91 -31.93 12.20 0.54
N VAL A 92 -31.00 13.12 0.65
CA VAL A 92 -31.24 14.57 0.57
C VAL A 92 -30.81 15.08 -0.79
N ALA A 93 -31.65 15.91 -1.39
CA ALA A 93 -31.33 16.66 -2.60
C ALA A 93 -31.49 18.16 -2.31
N LEU A 94 -30.44 18.92 -2.61
CA LEU A 94 -30.35 20.36 -2.38
C LEU A 94 -30.05 21.11 -3.66
N GLU A 95 -30.39 22.40 -3.69
CA GLU A 95 -29.89 23.34 -4.70
C GLU A 95 -28.61 24.03 -4.21
N GLY A 96 -27.73 24.44 -5.14
CA GLY A 96 -26.47 25.11 -4.82
C GLY A 96 -26.60 26.34 -3.94
N PRO A 97 -27.55 27.27 -4.20
CA PRO A 97 -27.82 28.43 -3.31
C PRO A 97 -28.12 28.04 -1.87
N ASP A 98 -28.98 27.02 -1.67
CA ASP A 98 -29.33 26.56 -0.32
C ASP A 98 -28.11 25.93 0.39
N PHE A 99 -27.32 25.16 -0.33
CA PHE A 99 -26.09 24.58 0.20
C PHE A 99 -25.06 25.62 0.64
N ARG A 100 -24.88 26.70 -0.14
CA ARG A 100 -23.98 27.80 0.21
C ARG A 100 -24.46 28.60 1.45
N ALA A 101 -25.77 28.71 1.63
CA ALA A 101 -26.35 29.41 2.76
C ALA A 101 -26.28 28.64 4.09
N MET A 102 -25.95 27.34 4.03
CA MET A 102 -25.85 26.49 5.23
C MET A 102 -24.64 26.84 6.07
N SER A 103 -24.80 26.79 7.37
CA SER A 103 -23.68 26.83 8.31
C SER A 103 -22.85 25.54 8.25
N PRO A 104 -21.57 25.57 8.70
CA PRO A 104 -20.74 24.39 8.77
C PRO A 104 -21.37 23.20 9.51
N ALA A 105 -22.07 23.46 10.60
CA ALA A 105 -22.78 22.42 11.37
C ALA A 105 -23.95 21.80 10.59
N GLN A 106 -24.74 22.63 9.90
CA GLN A 106 -25.84 22.16 9.05
C GLN A 106 -25.30 21.34 7.86
N VAL A 107 -24.19 21.77 7.26
CA VAL A 107 -23.52 20.99 6.21
C VAL A 107 -23.11 19.63 6.75
N ASP A 108 -22.50 19.54 7.93
CA ASP A 108 -22.09 18.26 8.54
C ASP A 108 -23.27 17.32 8.82
N GLU A 109 -24.43 17.88 9.21
CA GLU A 109 -25.64 17.10 9.43
C GLU A 109 -26.21 16.51 8.13
N VAL A 110 -26.13 17.28 7.05
CA VAL A 110 -26.73 16.92 5.76
C VAL A 110 -25.79 16.02 4.92
N LEU A 111 -24.47 16.23 4.99
CA LEU A 111 -23.48 15.52 4.17
C LEU A 111 -23.64 14.00 4.15
N PRO A 112 -23.92 13.29 5.28
CA PRO A 112 -24.08 11.84 5.26
C PRO A 112 -25.24 11.34 4.37
N ARG A 113 -26.25 12.20 4.14
CA ARG A 113 -27.44 11.87 3.36
C ARG A 113 -27.54 12.63 2.04
N LEU A 114 -26.64 13.59 1.78
CA LEU A 114 -26.63 14.36 0.54
C LEU A 114 -26.29 13.47 -0.64
N GLN A 115 -27.23 13.26 -1.54
CA GLN A 115 -27.07 12.43 -2.73
C GLN A 115 -27.12 13.24 -4.02
N VAL A 116 -27.83 14.37 -4.03
CA VAL A 116 -27.99 15.24 -5.21
C VAL A 116 -27.76 16.70 -4.83
N LEU A 117 -26.86 17.36 -5.55
CA LEU A 117 -26.68 18.82 -5.52
C LEU A 117 -26.97 19.37 -6.91
N ALA A 118 -28.14 20.02 -7.03
CA ALA A 118 -28.66 20.57 -8.27
C ALA A 118 -28.34 22.07 -8.40
N ARG A 119 -28.47 22.68 -9.59
CA ARG A 119 -28.16 24.11 -9.84
C ARG A 119 -26.85 24.56 -9.21
N SER A 120 -25.86 23.65 -9.22
CA SER A 120 -24.57 23.91 -8.60
C SER A 120 -23.68 24.74 -9.51
N SER A 121 -23.07 25.76 -8.94
CA SER A 121 -21.98 26.52 -9.54
C SER A 121 -20.65 25.78 -9.41
N PRO A 122 -19.59 26.16 -10.15
CA PRO A 122 -18.24 25.61 -9.96
C PRO A 122 -17.75 25.73 -8.52
N ASN A 123 -18.10 26.83 -7.84
CA ASN A 123 -17.75 27.07 -6.45
C ASN A 123 -18.45 26.08 -5.49
N ASP A 124 -19.72 25.75 -5.74
CA ASP A 124 -20.45 24.76 -4.91
C ASP A 124 -19.83 23.37 -5.02
N LYS A 125 -19.40 22.99 -6.22
CA LYS A 125 -18.67 21.73 -6.46
C LYS A 125 -17.37 21.70 -5.65
N TYR A 126 -16.62 22.79 -5.69
CA TYR A 126 -15.38 22.96 -4.94
C TYR A 126 -15.61 22.90 -3.43
N LEU A 127 -16.62 23.62 -2.90
CA LEU A 127 -16.98 23.64 -1.49
C LEU A 127 -17.39 22.25 -0.99
N LEU A 128 -18.22 21.54 -1.75
CA LEU A 128 -18.62 20.18 -1.41
C LEU A 128 -17.42 19.25 -1.30
N VAL A 129 -16.52 19.28 -2.28
CA VAL A 129 -15.31 18.44 -2.32
C VAL A 129 -14.40 18.75 -1.15
N THR A 130 -14.08 20.03 -0.93
CA THR A 130 -13.19 20.46 0.16
C THR A 130 -13.79 20.19 1.53
N ARG A 131 -15.11 20.25 1.66
CA ARG A 131 -15.80 19.89 2.90
C ARG A 131 -15.74 18.38 3.15
N LEU A 132 -15.95 17.57 2.14
CA LEU A 132 -15.89 16.11 2.25
C LEU A 132 -14.48 15.63 2.62
N ASN A 133 -13.44 16.15 1.98
CA ASN A 133 -12.06 15.76 2.27
C ASN A 133 -11.43 16.43 3.50
N GLY A 134 -12.18 17.33 4.16
CA GLY A 134 -11.77 18.00 5.40
C GLY A 134 -10.86 19.22 5.20
N ASN A 135 -10.63 19.66 3.96
CA ASN A 135 -9.82 20.84 3.65
C ASN A 135 -10.62 22.16 3.73
N GLY A 136 -11.94 22.08 3.59
CA GLY A 136 -12.86 23.24 3.58
C GLY A 136 -13.46 23.58 4.93
N ILE A 137 -12.81 23.28 6.05
CA ILE A 137 -13.29 23.62 7.39
C ILE A 137 -12.65 24.92 7.83
N PRO A 138 -13.41 26.03 7.89
CA PRO A 138 -12.86 27.31 8.29
C PRO A 138 -12.54 27.34 9.79
N ALA A 139 -11.43 27.93 10.17
CA ALA A 139 -11.05 28.14 11.57
C ALA A 139 -11.39 29.56 12.07
N ASN A 140 -11.57 30.50 11.16
CA ASN A 140 -11.84 31.91 11.47
C ASN A 140 -12.63 32.60 10.35
N GLU A 141 -12.99 33.85 10.55
CA GLU A 141 -13.76 34.67 9.58
C GLU A 141 -13.05 34.81 8.24
N GLU A 142 -11.75 35.01 8.23
CA GLU A 142 -10.95 35.20 7.02
C GLU A 142 -10.96 33.93 6.18
N GLU A 143 -10.72 32.78 6.79
CA GLU A 143 -10.81 31.48 6.08
C GLU A 143 -12.24 31.22 5.61
N TRP A 144 -13.25 31.57 6.39
CA TRP A 144 -14.65 31.40 6.01
C TRP A 144 -15.00 32.26 4.79
N LYS A 145 -14.64 33.56 4.78
CA LYS A 145 -14.85 34.45 3.64
C LYS A 145 -14.13 33.94 2.39
N ASN A 146 -12.89 33.51 2.51
CA ASN A 146 -12.12 32.94 1.40
C ASN A 146 -12.75 31.69 0.81
N LEU A 147 -13.44 30.87 1.62
CA LEU A 147 -14.07 29.62 1.17
C LEU A 147 -15.47 29.86 0.59
N HIS A 148 -16.25 30.80 1.15
CA HIS A 148 -17.67 30.95 0.83
C HIS A 148 -18.00 32.20 0.01
N ASP A 149 -17.25 33.27 0.16
CA ASP A 149 -17.51 34.55 -0.49
C ASP A 149 -16.24 35.34 -0.76
N LYS A 150 -15.34 34.72 -1.54
CA LYS A 150 -14.00 35.25 -1.81
C LYS A 150 -14.00 36.64 -2.44
N ASP A 151 -14.99 36.92 -3.26
CA ASP A 151 -15.09 38.16 -4.02
C ASP A 151 -16.11 39.15 -3.37
N GLY A 152 -16.80 38.75 -2.29
CA GLY A 152 -17.80 39.56 -1.58
C GLY A 152 -19.13 39.72 -2.33
N ASP A 153 -19.31 38.97 -3.44
CA ASP A 153 -20.45 39.11 -4.34
C ASP A 153 -21.75 38.46 -3.78
N LEU A 154 -21.59 37.49 -2.86
CA LEU A 154 -22.73 36.76 -2.31
C LEU A 154 -23.39 37.43 -1.12
N GLY A 155 -22.74 38.46 -0.53
CA GLY A 155 -23.27 39.21 0.62
C GLY A 155 -23.51 38.35 1.86
N LEU A 156 -22.80 37.23 2.02
CA LEU A 156 -22.97 36.32 3.16
C LEU A 156 -22.41 36.95 4.44
N SER A 157 -23.23 36.96 5.51
CA SER A 157 -22.86 37.54 6.78
C SER A 157 -22.13 36.53 7.67
N TRP A 158 -20.87 36.83 8.01
CA TRP A 158 -20.14 36.13 9.06
C TRP A 158 -20.89 36.12 10.39
N ASP A 159 -21.52 37.24 10.78
CA ASP A 159 -22.25 37.36 12.02
C ASP A 159 -23.42 36.38 12.15
N ALA A 160 -24.03 36.01 11.04
CA ALA A 160 -25.07 34.97 11.03
C ALA A 160 -24.51 33.54 11.20
N HIS A 161 -23.20 33.34 10.96
CA HIS A 161 -22.58 32.02 10.95
C HIS A 161 -21.57 31.81 12.08
N LYS A 162 -21.07 32.87 12.72
CA LYS A 162 -20.03 32.81 13.77
C LYS A 162 -20.39 31.98 14.99
N ASP A 163 -21.67 31.99 15.39
CA ASP A 163 -22.15 31.24 16.56
C ASP A 163 -22.12 29.72 16.34
N LEU A 164 -22.00 29.32 15.09
CA LEU A 164 -21.90 27.91 14.68
C LEU A 164 -20.45 27.45 14.48
N LEU A 165 -19.50 28.41 14.40
CA LEU A 165 -18.07 28.19 14.42
C LEU A 165 -17.55 28.49 15.82
N LEU A 166 -17.81 27.58 16.75
CA LEU A 166 -17.21 27.64 18.08
C LEU A 166 -15.68 27.70 17.95
N PRO A 167 -15.00 28.53 18.76
CA PRO A 167 -13.54 28.47 18.82
C PRO A 167 -13.09 27.05 19.05
N GLY A 168 -12.21 26.52 18.14
CA GLY A 168 -11.78 25.14 18.20
C GLY A 168 -12.63 24.13 17.42
N TYR A 169 -13.63 24.57 16.63
CA TYR A 169 -14.44 23.64 15.80
C TYR A 169 -13.59 22.75 14.87
N LYS A 170 -12.57 23.31 14.24
CA LYS A 170 -11.65 22.56 13.35
C LYS A 170 -10.85 21.49 14.11
N GLU A 171 -10.38 21.84 15.31
CA GLU A 171 -9.66 20.94 16.21
C GLU A 171 -10.58 19.85 16.75
N GLU A 172 -11.80 20.23 17.17
CA GLU A 172 -12.82 19.30 17.63
C GLU A 172 -13.23 18.33 16.52
N TRP A 173 -13.45 18.85 15.32
CA TRP A 173 -13.75 18.05 14.15
C TRP A 173 -12.64 17.03 13.84
N LYS A 174 -11.37 17.46 13.90
CA LYS A 174 -10.20 16.57 13.75
C LYS A 174 -10.12 15.57 14.91
N ARG A 175 -10.37 15.99 16.14
CA ARG A 175 -10.32 15.14 17.33
C ARG A 175 -11.36 14.04 17.30
N GLN A 176 -12.54 14.28 16.76
CA GLN A 176 -13.58 13.27 16.59
C GLN A 176 -13.27 12.24 15.49
N ASN A 177 -12.02 12.15 15.05
CA ASN A 177 -11.56 11.28 13.96
C ASN A 177 -12.26 11.51 12.60
N LYS A 178 -12.80 12.68 12.38
CA LYS A 178 -13.33 13.08 11.09
C LYS A 178 -12.17 13.58 10.22
N ALA A 179 -11.25 12.68 9.83
CA ALA A 179 -10.11 13.03 8.99
C ALA A 179 -10.48 13.41 7.55
N GLY A 180 -11.77 13.51 7.26
CA GLY A 180 -12.33 13.68 5.93
C GLY A 180 -12.44 12.36 5.17
N GLU A 181 -13.26 12.38 4.14
CA GLU A 181 -13.42 11.26 3.22
C GLU A 181 -12.32 11.30 2.15
N VAL A 182 -12.06 10.16 1.52
CA VAL A 182 -11.27 10.13 0.28
C VAL A 182 -12.23 10.38 -0.87
N VAL A 183 -12.09 11.51 -1.52
CA VAL A 183 -13.05 12.03 -2.50
C VAL A 183 -12.51 11.86 -3.92
N GLY A 184 -13.23 11.10 -4.76
CA GLY A 184 -13.07 11.09 -6.20
C GLY A 184 -14.10 12.01 -6.86
N VAL A 185 -13.65 12.83 -7.80
CA VAL A 185 -14.52 13.70 -8.61
C VAL A 185 -14.39 13.32 -10.07
N THR A 186 -15.53 13.20 -10.76
CA THR A 186 -15.55 13.03 -12.21
C THR A 186 -16.18 14.25 -12.85
N GLY A 187 -15.59 14.72 -13.95
CA GLY A 187 -16.11 15.85 -14.71
C GLY A 187 -15.50 15.92 -16.11
N ASP A 188 -16.18 16.61 -17.00
CA ASP A 188 -15.78 16.81 -18.39
C ASP A 188 -15.62 18.30 -18.74
N GLY A 189 -16.25 19.17 -17.98
CA GLY A 189 -16.31 20.61 -18.24
C GLY A 189 -15.18 21.43 -17.62
N THR A 190 -14.96 22.61 -18.18
CA THR A 190 -14.06 23.63 -17.59
C THR A 190 -14.52 24.03 -16.19
N ASN A 191 -15.83 24.00 -15.96
CA ASN A 191 -16.45 24.33 -14.67
C ASN A 191 -16.13 23.33 -13.57
N ASP A 192 -15.69 22.11 -13.92
CA ASP A 192 -15.35 21.06 -12.97
C ASP A 192 -13.87 21.11 -12.53
N ALA A 193 -13.04 21.85 -13.26
CA ALA A 193 -11.59 21.88 -13.02
C ALA A 193 -11.20 22.26 -11.58
N PRO A 194 -11.81 23.23 -10.91
CA PRO A 194 -11.49 23.53 -9.51
C PRO A 194 -11.82 22.36 -8.56
N ALA A 195 -12.94 21.67 -8.79
CA ALA A 195 -13.35 20.54 -8.00
C ALA A 195 -12.47 19.30 -8.27
N LEU A 196 -12.13 19.04 -9.55
CA LEU A 196 -11.21 17.98 -9.96
C LEU A 196 -9.85 18.14 -9.27
N LYS A 197 -9.31 19.36 -9.26
CA LYS A 197 -8.01 19.66 -8.64
C LYS A 197 -8.05 19.58 -7.10
N ALA A 198 -9.18 19.90 -6.49
CA ALA A 198 -9.36 19.87 -5.04
C ALA A 198 -9.68 18.47 -4.51
N ALA A 199 -10.08 17.55 -5.36
CA ALA A 199 -10.35 16.16 -5.00
C ALA A 199 -9.08 15.42 -4.60
N ASP A 200 -9.22 14.28 -3.93
CA ASP A 200 -8.10 13.36 -3.69
C ASP A 200 -7.74 12.59 -4.96
N VAL A 201 -8.74 12.37 -5.84
CA VAL A 201 -8.56 11.79 -7.17
C VAL A 201 -9.51 12.49 -8.13
N GLY A 202 -8.97 13.31 -9.01
CA GLY A 202 -9.69 13.91 -10.13
C GLY A 202 -9.71 12.96 -11.33
N LEU A 203 -10.90 12.69 -11.89
CA LEU A 203 -11.07 11.85 -13.08
C LEU A 203 -11.77 12.66 -14.18
N SER A 204 -11.16 12.82 -15.33
CA SER A 204 -11.77 13.51 -16.47
C SER A 204 -12.11 12.55 -17.61
N MET A 205 -13.10 12.95 -18.42
CA MET A 205 -13.42 12.24 -19.66
C MET A 205 -12.38 12.54 -20.74
N GLY A 206 -12.01 11.53 -21.51
CA GLY A 206 -10.96 11.63 -22.53
C GLY A 206 -11.49 12.11 -23.89
N ILE A 207 -12.69 11.67 -24.27
CA ILE A 207 -13.33 11.98 -25.56
C ILE A 207 -14.11 13.31 -25.44
N THR A 208 -15.03 13.40 -24.48
CA THR A 208 -15.88 14.58 -24.27
C THR A 208 -15.25 15.65 -23.39
N GLY A 209 -14.23 15.28 -22.61
CA GLY A 209 -13.59 16.17 -21.65
C GLY A 209 -12.78 17.30 -22.28
N THR A 210 -12.95 18.51 -21.75
CA THR A 210 -12.15 19.67 -22.14
C THR A 210 -10.68 19.52 -21.73
N LYS A 211 -9.76 20.15 -22.44
CA LYS A 211 -8.34 20.16 -22.07
C LYS A 211 -8.08 20.70 -20.66
N VAL A 212 -8.91 21.65 -20.22
CA VAL A 212 -8.82 22.23 -18.87
C VAL A 212 -9.17 21.18 -17.81
N ALA A 213 -10.25 20.41 -18.00
CA ALA A 213 -10.63 19.32 -17.11
C ALA A 213 -9.56 18.22 -17.11
N GLN A 214 -9.05 17.82 -18.28
CA GLN A 214 -8.00 16.82 -18.42
C GLN A 214 -6.72 17.23 -17.68
N ASN A 215 -6.30 18.50 -17.80
CA ASN A 215 -5.10 19.01 -17.12
C ASN A 215 -5.28 19.17 -15.60
N ALA A 216 -6.53 19.29 -15.12
CA ALA A 216 -6.86 19.42 -13.71
C ALA A 216 -7.05 18.07 -13.02
N SER A 217 -7.14 16.96 -13.78
CA SER A 217 -7.40 15.62 -13.28
C SER A 217 -6.13 14.79 -13.12
N ASP A 218 -6.19 13.78 -12.23
CA ASP A 218 -5.11 12.81 -12.03
C ASP A 218 -5.22 11.64 -13.01
N ILE A 219 -6.45 11.32 -13.44
CA ILE A 219 -6.75 10.20 -14.32
C ILE A 219 -7.65 10.67 -15.46
N VAL A 220 -7.30 10.31 -16.70
CA VAL A 220 -8.11 10.56 -17.88
C VAL A 220 -8.74 9.24 -18.35
N ILE A 221 -10.07 9.20 -18.42
CA ILE A 221 -10.85 8.03 -18.81
C ILE A 221 -11.04 8.05 -20.32
N LEU A 222 -10.25 7.26 -21.05
CA LEU A 222 -10.16 7.32 -22.51
C LEU A 222 -11.42 6.83 -23.25
N ASP A 223 -12.25 6.03 -22.61
CA ASP A 223 -13.48 5.45 -23.19
C ASP A 223 -14.76 6.15 -22.73
N ASP A 224 -14.64 7.17 -21.90
CA ASP A 224 -15.75 7.94 -21.30
C ASP A 224 -16.83 7.08 -20.62
N ARG A 225 -16.46 5.86 -20.17
CA ARG A 225 -17.39 4.95 -19.50
C ARG A 225 -17.33 5.07 -18.00
N PHE A 226 -18.49 5.12 -17.35
CA PHE A 226 -18.57 5.16 -15.89
C PHE A 226 -18.07 3.84 -15.26
N SER A 227 -18.23 2.71 -15.94
CA SER A 227 -17.68 1.42 -15.55
C SER A 227 -16.15 1.42 -15.41
N SER A 228 -15.44 2.27 -16.16
CA SER A 228 -13.99 2.42 -16.06
C SER A 228 -13.57 3.13 -14.79
N ILE A 229 -14.44 3.96 -14.18
CA ILE A 229 -14.23 4.55 -12.85
C ILE A 229 -14.24 3.45 -11.78
N VAL A 230 -15.18 2.51 -11.87
CA VAL A 230 -15.24 1.38 -10.93
C VAL A 230 -13.98 0.50 -11.05
N ARG A 231 -13.47 0.32 -12.28
CA ARG A 231 -12.18 -0.34 -12.50
C ARG A 231 -11.02 0.44 -11.87
N ALA A 232 -11.00 1.77 -11.99
CA ALA A 232 -9.98 2.61 -11.34
C ALA A 232 -10.01 2.44 -9.81
N ILE A 233 -11.20 2.39 -9.19
CA ILE A 233 -11.37 2.12 -7.76
C ILE A 233 -10.80 0.72 -7.41
N MET A 234 -11.11 -0.29 -8.20
CA MET A 234 -10.59 -1.65 -8.00
C MET A 234 -9.06 -1.69 -8.07
N TRP A 235 -8.47 -1.03 -9.07
CA TRP A 235 -7.02 -0.91 -9.22
C TRP A 235 -6.37 -0.16 -8.06
N GLY A 236 -6.93 0.95 -7.63
CA GLY A 236 -6.45 1.70 -6.47
C GLY A 236 -6.44 0.86 -5.19
N ARG A 237 -7.49 0.08 -4.96
CA ARG A 237 -7.54 -0.89 -3.84
C ARG A 237 -6.51 -2.01 -3.99
N GLY A 238 -6.27 -2.47 -5.23
CA GLY A 238 -5.22 -3.45 -5.54
C GLY A 238 -3.83 -2.94 -5.22
N VAL A 239 -3.51 -1.73 -5.66
CA VAL A 239 -2.22 -1.06 -5.36
C VAL A 239 -2.02 -0.91 -3.85
N TYR A 240 -3.05 -0.46 -3.12
CA TYR A 240 -2.98 -0.33 -1.66
C TYR A 240 -2.69 -1.67 -0.97
N ASP A 241 -3.34 -2.75 -1.40
CA ASP A 241 -3.08 -4.09 -0.86
C ASP A 241 -1.70 -4.60 -1.23
N ASN A 242 -1.23 -4.35 -2.44
CA ASN A 242 0.11 -4.74 -2.88
C ASN A 242 1.20 -4.03 -2.06
N ILE A 243 1.02 -2.73 -1.76
CA ILE A 243 1.91 -1.99 -0.85
C ILE A 243 1.92 -2.65 0.53
N ARG A 244 0.76 -3.03 1.07
CA ARG A 244 0.67 -3.70 2.39
C ARG A 244 1.36 -5.08 2.38
N LYS A 245 1.19 -5.87 1.32
CA LYS A 245 1.88 -7.16 1.15
C LYS A 245 3.39 -6.99 1.16
N PHE A 246 3.88 -6.01 0.39
CA PHE A 246 5.29 -5.68 0.35
C PHE A 246 5.81 -5.22 1.73
N LEU A 247 5.10 -4.29 2.40
CA LEU A 247 5.49 -3.84 3.74
C LEU A 247 5.53 -4.98 4.76
N GLN A 248 4.58 -5.92 4.70
CA GLN A 248 4.58 -7.09 5.58
C GLN A 248 5.84 -7.94 5.37
N PHE A 249 6.20 -8.19 4.13
CA PHE A 249 7.41 -8.92 3.76
C PHE A 249 8.67 -8.17 4.22
N GLN A 250 8.82 -6.92 3.83
CA GLN A 250 9.97 -6.07 4.09
C GLN A 250 10.27 -5.88 5.58
N LEU A 251 9.24 -5.59 6.38
CA LEU A 251 9.43 -5.42 7.82
C LEU A 251 9.88 -6.72 8.50
N THR A 252 9.39 -7.88 8.03
CA THR A 252 9.86 -9.18 8.55
C THR A 252 11.34 -9.37 8.27
N VAL A 253 11.79 -9.14 7.02
CA VAL A 253 13.20 -9.24 6.63
C VAL A 253 14.08 -8.35 7.49
N ASN A 254 13.73 -7.07 7.59
CA ASN A 254 14.52 -6.08 8.32
C ASN A 254 14.61 -6.37 9.83
N VAL A 255 13.50 -6.77 10.45
CA VAL A 255 13.50 -7.13 11.88
C VAL A 255 14.43 -8.31 12.14
N VAL A 256 14.38 -9.36 11.32
CA VAL A 256 15.23 -10.55 11.50
C VAL A 256 16.70 -10.21 11.24
N ALA A 257 17.00 -9.51 10.15
CA ALA A 257 18.37 -9.16 9.78
C ALA A 257 19.04 -8.27 10.84
N LEU A 258 18.31 -7.25 11.34
CA LEU A 258 18.84 -6.38 12.39
C LEU A 258 19.05 -7.11 13.71
N LEU A 259 18.09 -7.95 14.11
CA LEU A 259 18.19 -8.66 15.39
C LEU A 259 19.28 -9.72 15.39
N ILE A 260 19.47 -10.48 14.30
CA ILE A 260 20.51 -11.51 14.25
C ILE A 260 21.91 -10.89 14.28
N VAL A 261 22.14 -9.79 13.58
CA VAL A 261 23.41 -9.06 13.61
C VAL A 261 23.64 -8.43 14.98
N PHE A 262 22.62 -7.81 15.56
CA PHE A 262 22.72 -7.18 16.89
C PHE A 262 23.02 -8.21 17.99
N ILE A 263 22.32 -9.35 18.01
CA ILE A 263 22.55 -10.41 18.99
C ILE A 263 23.92 -11.05 18.78
N GLY A 264 24.35 -11.28 17.54
CA GLY A 264 25.69 -11.76 17.23
C GLY A 264 26.78 -10.85 17.79
N ALA A 265 26.67 -9.56 17.53
CA ALA A 265 27.62 -8.55 18.03
C ALA A 265 27.63 -8.48 19.58
N LEU A 266 26.47 -8.54 20.26
CA LEU A 266 26.40 -8.60 21.72
C LEU A 266 27.06 -9.83 22.32
N SER A 267 27.11 -10.92 21.57
CA SER A 267 27.71 -12.19 22.00
C SER A 267 29.22 -12.28 21.71
N GLY A 268 29.82 -11.19 21.21
CA GLY A 268 31.25 -11.16 20.87
C GLY A 268 31.62 -11.98 19.65
N LYS A 269 30.63 -12.38 18.83
CA LYS A 269 30.86 -13.12 17.58
C LYS A 269 31.02 -12.16 16.40
N ASP A 270 31.73 -12.61 15.38
CA ASP A 270 31.77 -11.92 14.11
C ASP A 270 30.35 -11.71 13.55
N PRO A 271 30.09 -10.63 12.80
CA PRO A 271 28.78 -10.38 12.20
C PRO A 271 28.35 -11.59 11.37
N PRO A 272 27.27 -12.28 11.73
CA PRO A 272 26.84 -13.52 11.07
C PRO A 272 26.37 -13.30 9.62
N LEU A 273 26.10 -12.05 9.26
CA LEU A 273 25.84 -11.60 7.89
C LEU A 273 26.85 -10.49 7.57
N ASN A 274 27.75 -10.74 6.63
CA ASN A 274 28.72 -9.75 6.20
C ASN A 274 28.04 -8.63 5.38
N PRO A 275 28.68 -7.46 5.19
CA PRO A 275 28.09 -6.34 4.45
C PRO A 275 27.65 -6.66 3.02
N LEU A 276 28.37 -7.57 2.33
CA LEU A 276 28.01 -8.00 0.97
C LEU A 276 26.76 -8.89 0.96
N MET A 277 26.63 -9.79 1.94
CA MET A 277 25.42 -10.60 2.12
C MET A 277 24.21 -9.71 2.45
N MET A 278 24.39 -8.69 3.30
CA MET A 278 23.33 -7.71 3.62
C MET A 278 22.96 -6.86 2.40
N LEU A 279 23.95 -6.44 1.61
CA LEU A 279 23.69 -5.72 0.35
C LEU A 279 22.92 -6.59 -0.64
N TRP A 280 23.28 -7.86 -0.75
CA TRP A 280 22.56 -8.82 -1.58
C TRP A 280 21.11 -8.97 -1.17
N VAL A 281 20.84 -9.18 0.12
CA VAL A 281 19.49 -9.29 0.66
C VAL A 281 18.69 -8.01 0.36
N ASN A 282 19.25 -6.83 0.66
CA ASN A 282 18.56 -5.56 0.44
C ASN A 282 18.33 -5.28 -1.05
N LEU A 283 19.34 -5.50 -1.91
CA LEU A 283 19.23 -5.18 -3.33
C LEU A 283 18.23 -6.09 -4.05
N ILE A 284 18.30 -7.41 -3.82
CA ILE A 284 17.49 -8.37 -4.56
C ILE A 284 16.14 -8.59 -3.90
N MET A 285 16.12 -8.83 -2.59
CA MET A 285 14.86 -9.08 -1.90
C MET A 285 13.98 -7.83 -1.88
N ASP A 286 14.54 -6.64 -1.66
CA ASP A 286 13.76 -5.40 -1.62
C ASP A 286 13.26 -4.99 -3.01
N THR A 287 14.14 -4.95 -4.02
CA THR A 287 13.74 -4.52 -5.35
C THR A 287 12.94 -5.58 -6.08
N MET A 288 13.36 -6.82 -6.08
CA MET A 288 12.65 -7.89 -6.78
C MET A 288 11.40 -8.33 -6.05
N GLY A 289 11.42 -8.40 -4.71
CA GLY A 289 10.23 -8.65 -3.90
C GLY A 289 9.18 -7.55 -4.03
N ALA A 290 9.60 -6.27 -4.09
CA ALA A 290 8.70 -5.16 -4.38
C ALA A 290 8.06 -5.29 -5.76
N LEU A 291 8.84 -5.64 -6.77
CA LEU A 291 8.33 -5.87 -8.13
C LEU A 291 7.34 -7.04 -8.16
N ALA A 292 7.67 -8.15 -7.53
CA ALA A 292 6.85 -9.36 -7.51
C ALA A 292 5.51 -9.14 -6.80
N LEU A 293 5.52 -8.57 -5.59
CA LEU A 293 4.33 -8.32 -4.79
C LEU A 293 3.55 -7.09 -5.26
N GLY A 294 4.25 -6.07 -5.83
CA GLY A 294 3.65 -4.83 -6.29
C GLY A 294 2.86 -4.92 -7.59
N THR A 295 3.11 -5.94 -8.40
CA THR A 295 2.51 -6.10 -9.74
C THR A 295 1.36 -7.09 -9.78
N GLU A 296 0.86 -7.57 -8.64
CA GLU A 296 -0.28 -8.48 -8.60
C GLU A 296 -1.55 -7.77 -9.09
N ALA A 297 -2.21 -8.36 -10.09
CA ALA A 297 -3.42 -7.81 -10.68
C ALA A 297 -4.58 -7.82 -9.67
N PRO A 298 -5.41 -6.76 -9.62
CA PRO A 298 -6.56 -6.69 -8.74
C PRO A 298 -7.62 -7.72 -9.12
N THR A 299 -8.38 -8.16 -8.12
CA THR A 299 -9.51 -9.09 -8.29
C THR A 299 -10.82 -8.39 -7.96
N LEU A 300 -11.94 -8.87 -8.52
CA LEU A 300 -13.27 -8.35 -8.22
C LEU A 300 -13.64 -8.42 -6.74
N ALA A 301 -13.08 -9.37 -6.00
CA ALA A 301 -13.26 -9.48 -4.55
C ALA A 301 -12.84 -8.23 -3.76
N LEU A 302 -12.01 -7.36 -4.35
CA LEU A 302 -11.64 -6.07 -3.76
C LEU A 302 -12.82 -5.09 -3.68
N LEU A 303 -13.85 -5.29 -4.51
CA LEU A 303 -15.07 -4.48 -4.49
C LEU A 303 -16.09 -4.97 -3.44
N ASP A 304 -15.90 -6.15 -2.85
CA ASP A 304 -16.82 -6.69 -1.84
C ASP A 304 -16.58 -6.14 -0.44
N ARG A 305 -15.51 -5.36 -0.25
CA ARG A 305 -15.16 -4.77 1.04
C ARG A 305 -15.41 -3.28 1.11
N ARG A 306 -15.60 -2.76 2.34
CA ARG A 306 -15.69 -1.31 2.58
C ARG A 306 -14.35 -0.61 2.35
N PRO A 307 -14.37 0.67 1.94
CA PRO A 307 -13.14 1.46 1.82
C PRO A 307 -12.50 1.72 3.18
N TYR A 308 -11.17 1.82 3.19
CA TYR A 308 -10.43 2.27 4.35
C TYR A 308 -10.60 3.78 4.57
N LYS A 309 -10.61 4.20 5.83
CA LYS A 309 -10.53 5.62 6.18
C LYS A 309 -9.18 6.20 5.78
N ARG A 310 -9.15 7.50 5.55
CA ARG A 310 -7.92 8.25 5.25
C ARG A 310 -6.81 8.06 6.30
N ASN A 311 -7.16 7.99 7.58
CA ASN A 311 -6.24 7.80 8.71
C ASN A 311 -6.09 6.34 9.16
N ALA A 312 -6.53 5.38 8.36
CA ALA A 312 -6.35 3.97 8.68
C ALA A 312 -4.85 3.62 8.72
N PRO A 313 -4.37 2.89 9.73
CA PRO A 313 -2.98 2.48 9.81
C PRO A 313 -2.65 1.51 8.66
N LEU A 314 -1.51 1.73 8.00
CA LEU A 314 -1.02 0.84 6.93
C LEU A 314 -0.78 -0.57 7.46
N ILE A 315 -0.18 -0.68 8.64
CA ILE A 315 0.06 -1.96 9.30
C ILE A 315 -1.20 -2.34 10.07
N SER A 316 -1.96 -3.27 9.53
CA SER A 316 -3.15 -3.82 10.19
C SER A 316 -2.80 -4.86 11.27
N ARG A 317 -3.77 -5.17 12.13
CA ARG A 317 -3.60 -6.21 13.15
C ARG A 317 -3.22 -7.58 12.57
N PRO A 318 -3.84 -8.07 11.48
CA PRO A 318 -3.40 -9.30 10.82
C PRO A 318 -1.97 -9.23 10.31
N MET A 319 -1.56 -8.11 9.69
CA MET A 319 -0.18 -7.92 9.23
C MET A 319 0.81 -7.97 10.40
N PHE A 320 0.51 -7.28 11.51
CA PHE A 320 1.36 -7.29 12.69
C PHE A 320 1.54 -8.70 13.26
N ARG A 321 0.44 -9.49 13.37
CA ARG A 321 0.52 -10.90 13.73
C ARG A 321 1.47 -11.67 12.80
N ASN A 322 1.30 -11.52 11.48
CA ASN A 322 2.08 -12.22 10.48
C ASN A 322 3.58 -11.87 10.58
N ILE A 323 3.90 -10.58 10.72
CA ILE A 323 5.27 -10.11 10.90
C ILE A 323 5.88 -10.72 12.16
N MET A 324 5.20 -10.63 13.31
CA MET A 324 5.73 -11.12 14.58
C MET A 324 5.96 -12.63 14.59
N VAL A 325 5.02 -13.42 14.06
CA VAL A 325 5.14 -14.88 14.02
C VAL A 325 6.30 -15.31 13.13
N GLN A 326 6.39 -14.74 11.92
CA GLN A 326 7.45 -15.08 10.97
C GLN A 326 8.83 -14.60 11.46
N SER A 327 8.92 -13.38 11.98
CA SER A 327 10.20 -12.86 12.52
C SER A 327 10.68 -13.66 13.71
N THR A 328 9.79 -14.04 14.63
CA THR A 328 10.15 -14.85 15.81
C THR A 328 10.64 -16.23 15.39
N PHE A 329 9.94 -16.89 14.47
CA PHE A 329 10.36 -18.19 13.95
C PHE A 329 11.74 -18.12 13.30
N GLN A 330 11.94 -17.19 12.39
CA GLN A 330 13.20 -17.05 11.67
C GLN A 330 14.35 -16.69 12.60
N LEU A 331 14.10 -15.81 13.58
CA LEU A 331 15.12 -15.43 14.56
C LEU A 331 15.55 -16.62 15.41
N ILE A 332 14.58 -17.42 15.91
CA ILE A 332 14.90 -18.64 16.69
C ILE A 332 15.69 -19.63 15.83
N LEU A 333 15.29 -19.85 14.59
CA LEU A 333 15.98 -20.75 13.67
C LEU A 333 17.42 -20.30 13.40
N LEU A 334 17.61 -19.01 13.10
CA LEU A 334 18.94 -18.48 12.80
C LEU A 334 19.84 -18.42 14.03
N LEU A 335 19.30 -18.10 15.20
CA LEU A 335 20.05 -18.17 16.45
C LEU A 335 20.44 -19.62 16.78
N TRP A 336 19.56 -20.58 16.55
CA TRP A 336 19.94 -21.98 16.71
C TRP A 336 21.07 -22.38 15.78
N LEU A 337 21.03 -22.02 14.51
CA LEU A 337 22.13 -22.24 13.56
C LEU A 337 23.41 -21.50 13.98
N LEU A 338 23.32 -20.31 14.54
CA LEU A 338 24.47 -19.52 14.97
C LEU A 338 25.18 -20.13 16.19
N TYR A 339 24.42 -20.68 17.14
CA TYR A 339 24.99 -21.18 18.40
C TYR A 339 25.22 -22.69 18.43
N ASP A 340 24.45 -23.47 17.68
CA ASP A 340 24.48 -24.94 17.70
C ASP A 340 24.37 -25.52 16.30
N ILE A 341 25.34 -25.20 15.43
CA ILE A 341 25.41 -25.71 14.05
C ILE A 341 25.66 -27.23 14.03
N HIS A 342 26.42 -27.76 15.01
CA HIS A 342 26.87 -29.15 15.05
C HIS A 342 25.75 -30.18 15.15
N THR A 343 24.61 -29.81 15.78
CA THR A 343 23.43 -30.69 15.87
C THR A 343 22.91 -31.09 14.47
N LEU A 344 22.94 -30.17 13.51
CA LEU A 344 22.45 -30.42 12.15
C LEU A 344 23.58 -30.78 11.18
N PHE A 345 24.74 -30.21 11.39
CA PHE A 345 25.91 -30.32 10.51
C PHE A 345 27.15 -30.69 11.32
N PRO A 346 27.29 -31.96 11.75
CA PRO A 346 28.38 -32.43 12.61
C PRO A 346 29.73 -32.50 11.85
N GLY A 347 30.14 -31.61 11.13
CA GLY A 347 31.41 -31.55 10.39
C GLY A 347 31.72 -30.13 9.94
N VAL A 348 30.89 -29.17 10.35
CA VAL A 348 31.08 -27.76 10.05
C VAL A 348 31.68 -27.10 11.28
N GLN A 349 32.80 -26.41 11.10
CA GLN A 349 33.43 -25.62 12.17
C GLN A 349 32.59 -24.41 12.51
N LYS A 350 32.60 -24.01 13.80
CA LYS A 350 31.90 -22.81 14.26
C LYS A 350 32.65 -21.55 13.85
N ASP A 351 31.87 -20.52 13.62
CA ASP A 351 32.35 -19.18 13.27
C ASP A 351 33.20 -19.20 11.96
N ASN A 352 34.11 -18.28 11.78
CA ASN A 352 35.04 -18.26 10.65
C ASN A 352 36.37 -18.88 11.07
N ALA A 353 36.37 -20.18 11.36
CA ALA A 353 37.58 -20.88 11.71
C ALA A 353 38.66 -20.73 10.63
N CYS A 354 39.89 -20.65 11.02
CA CYS A 354 40.98 -20.54 10.08
C CYS A 354 41.22 -21.88 9.39
N LYS A 355 41.32 -21.87 8.07
CA LYS A 355 41.50 -23.04 7.20
C LYS A 355 42.93 -23.23 6.75
N ALA A 356 43.71 -22.16 6.69
CA ALA A 356 45.10 -22.17 6.37
C ALA A 356 45.78 -20.95 7.03
N TRP A 357 46.92 -21.22 7.64
CA TRP A 357 47.75 -20.19 8.27
C TRP A 357 48.99 -19.92 7.44
N ASP A 358 49.34 -18.66 7.24
CA ASP A 358 50.63 -18.25 6.71
C ASP A 358 51.58 -17.96 7.87
N ILE A 359 52.83 -18.36 7.72
CA ILE A 359 53.88 -18.18 8.73
C ILE A 359 54.84 -17.10 8.23
N GLY A 360 54.91 -16.01 8.96
CA GLY A 360 55.80 -14.86 8.68
C GLY A 360 57.04 -14.78 9.56
N GLY A 361 57.13 -15.60 10.63
CA GLY A 361 58.17 -15.52 11.63
C GLY A 361 59.51 -16.13 11.25
N GLU A 362 60.58 -15.74 11.95
CA GLU A 362 61.95 -16.23 11.68
C GLU A 362 62.12 -17.72 12.06
N ASP A 363 62.67 -18.51 11.11
CA ASP A 363 63.08 -19.91 11.32
C ASP A 363 64.13 -20.03 12.43
N GLY A 364 63.76 -20.59 13.59
CA GLY A 364 64.77 -20.99 14.53
C GLY A 364 64.53 -20.68 16.01
N ARG A 365 63.46 -20.01 16.37
CA ARG A 365 63.08 -19.87 17.77
C ARG A 365 62.29 -21.09 18.22
N GLU A 366 62.72 -21.70 19.34
CA GLU A 366 62.11 -22.90 19.90
C GLU A 366 61.18 -22.51 21.04
N ILE A 367 59.87 -22.84 20.88
CA ILE A 367 58.84 -22.57 21.90
C ILE A 367 58.27 -23.93 22.31
N ALA A 368 58.33 -24.26 23.58
CA ALA A 368 57.93 -25.57 24.11
C ALA A 368 58.53 -26.80 23.35
N GLY A 369 59.71 -26.60 22.74
CA GLY A 369 60.41 -27.68 21.97
C GLY A 369 60.03 -27.80 20.49
N LEU A 370 59.22 -26.85 20.00
CA LEU A 370 58.81 -26.80 18.57
C LEU A 370 59.26 -25.50 17.94
N THR A 371 59.61 -25.57 16.67
CA THR A 371 59.93 -24.42 15.80
C THR A 371 58.83 -24.13 14.81
N CYS A 372 58.80 -22.91 14.28
CA CYS A 372 57.83 -22.57 13.20
C CYS A 372 57.96 -23.53 11.98
N GLN A 373 59.17 -24.03 11.75
CA GLN A 373 59.42 -25.01 10.68
C GLN A 373 58.81 -26.39 10.97
N ASP A 374 58.66 -26.79 12.23
CA ASP A 374 58.00 -28.05 12.60
C ASP A 374 56.53 -28.02 12.27
N TYR A 375 55.85 -26.88 12.47
CA TYR A 375 54.49 -26.68 12.03
C TYR A 375 54.36 -26.75 10.51
N THR A 376 55.25 -26.05 9.77
CA THR A 376 55.24 -26.11 8.29
C THR A 376 55.43 -27.54 7.78
N ASN A 377 56.39 -28.27 8.37
CA ASN A 377 56.65 -29.66 8.00
C ASN A 377 55.45 -30.58 8.34
N TYR A 378 54.76 -30.35 9.45
CA TYR A 378 53.59 -31.11 9.82
C TYR A 378 52.44 -30.87 8.82
N VAL A 379 52.18 -29.62 8.47
CA VAL A 379 51.13 -29.24 7.50
C VAL A 379 51.44 -29.86 6.10
N GLU A 380 52.67 -29.71 5.60
CA GLU A 380 53.08 -30.26 4.28
C GLU A 380 52.98 -31.78 4.23
N ASN A 381 53.29 -32.48 5.31
CA ASN A 381 53.37 -33.95 5.33
C ASN A 381 52.05 -34.63 5.75
N THR A 382 51.20 -33.97 6.53
CA THR A 382 50.04 -34.59 7.17
C THR A 382 48.72 -34.04 6.62
N CYS A 383 48.66 -32.78 6.22
CA CYS A 383 47.43 -32.08 5.80
C CYS A 383 47.26 -32.14 4.28
N THR A 384 47.15 -33.34 3.70
CA THR A 384 47.04 -33.51 2.22
C THR A 384 45.61 -33.66 1.70
N ASP A 385 44.56 -33.65 2.54
CA ASP A 385 43.20 -33.95 2.12
C ASP A 385 42.21 -32.76 2.29
N ALA A 386 41.09 -32.86 1.59
CA ALA A 386 40.05 -31.82 1.46
C ALA A 386 39.36 -31.32 2.78
N ARG A 387 39.87 -31.73 3.95
CA ARG A 387 39.48 -31.28 5.29
C ARG A 387 40.66 -30.70 6.05
N GLU A 388 41.42 -29.87 5.37
CA GLU A 388 42.65 -29.25 5.88
C GLU A 388 42.55 -28.68 7.29
N TYR A 389 41.45 -27.98 7.65
CA TYR A 389 41.28 -27.27 8.93
C TYR A 389 41.30 -28.21 10.18
N ILE A 390 40.82 -29.44 10.06
CA ILE A 390 40.90 -30.41 11.17
C ILE A 390 42.35 -30.74 11.49
N CYS A 391 43.20 -30.70 10.50
CA CYS A 391 44.59 -30.99 10.62
C CYS A 391 45.39 -29.91 11.35
N TYR A 392 44.97 -28.63 11.24
CA TYR A 392 45.59 -27.53 11.94
C TYR A 392 45.26 -27.57 13.43
N ASP A 393 44.01 -27.84 13.78
CA ASP A 393 43.58 -28.02 15.18
C ASP A 393 44.26 -29.27 15.80
N GLU A 394 44.43 -30.35 15.03
CA GLU A 394 45.13 -31.58 15.45
C GLU A 394 46.62 -31.36 15.77
N PHE A 395 47.31 -30.40 15.13
CA PHE A 395 48.68 -30.07 15.47
C PHE A 395 48.81 -29.57 16.91
N PHE A 396 47.94 -28.67 17.29
CA PHE A 396 47.92 -28.12 18.65
C PHE A 396 47.33 -29.11 19.66
N ASP A 397 46.36 -29.95 19.28
CA ASP A 397 45.79 -31.00 20.12
C ASP A 397 46.73 -32.19 20.31
N THR A 398 47.40 -32.69 19.23
CA THR A 398 48.37 -33.77 19.33
C THR A 398 49.71 -33.33 19.89
N SER A 399 50.05 -32.05 19.73
CA SER A 399 51.18 -31.38 20.38
C SER A 399 50.87 -30.96 21.80
N GLY A 400 49.66 -31.19 22.30
CA GLY A 400 49.26 -30.94 23.67
C GLY A 400 50.13 -31.59 24.72
N ASP A 401 50.97 -32.58 24.34
CA ASP A 401 52.10 -33.08 25.13
C ASP A 401 53.28 -32.06 25.17
N PHE A 402 53.33 -31.11 24.22
CA PHE A 402 54.35 -30.07 24.16
C PHE A 402 53.88 -28.73 24.71
N PHE A 403 52.65 -28.35 24.43
CA PHE A 403 52.06 -27.10 24.98
C PHE A 403 51.33 -27.44 26.28
N THR A 404 51.90 -27.04 27.39
CA THR A 404 51.36 -27.30 28.74
C THR A 404 50.33 -26.28 29.20
N ASN A 405 50.27 -25.14 28.53
CA ASN A 405 49.39 -24.00 28.86
C ASN A 405 48.94 -23.29 27.59
N ASP A 406 47.75 -22.67 27.61
CA ASP A 406 47.23 -21.83 26.54
C ASP A 406 48.18 -20.63 26.24
N ASP A 407 48.91 -20.15 27.22
CA ASP A 407 49.90 -19.07 27.05
C ASP A 407 51.09 -19.47 26.12
N ASP A 408 51.49 -20.75 26.09
CA ASP A 408 52.54 -21.26 25.21
C ASP A 408 52.05 -21.31 23.76
N VAL A 409 50.77 -21.65 23.56
CA VAL A 409 50.12 -21.67 22.24
C VAL A 409 50.01 -20.24 21.70
N ASP A 410 49.50 -19.31 22.50
CA ASP A 410 49.43 -17.90 22.10
C ASP A 410 50.81 -17.32 21.78
N THR A 411 51.83 -17.66 22.59
CA THR A 411 53.22 -17.28 22.32
C THR A 411 53.75 -17.86 21.01
N PHE A 412 53.38 -19.10 20.67
CA PHE A 412 53.77 -19.73 19.41
C PHE A 412 53.12 -19.02 18.20
N TYR A 413 51.84 -18.63 18.33
CA TYR A 413 51.15 -17.84 17.29
C TYR A 413 51.83 -16.49 17.05
N ASP A 414 52.16 -15.79 18.12
CA ASP A 414 52.76 -14.44 18.06
C ASP A 414 54.19 -14.49 17.52
N GLU A 415 55.02 -15.42 17.97
CA GLU A 415 56.44 -15.54 17.55
C GLU A 415 56.60 -16.10 16.15
N CYS A 416 55.71 -16.97 15.70
CA CYS A 416 55.69 -17.48 14.31
C CYS A 416 54.97 -16.52 13.35
N ASP A 417 54.48 -15.37 13.84
CA ASP A 417 53.73 -14.39 13.03
C ASP A 417 52.65 -15.05 12.17
N MET A 418 51.84 -15.89 12.85
CA MET A 418 50.82 -16.72 12.18
C MET A 418 49.60 -15.90 11.85
N GLU A 419 49.44 -15.59 10.56
CA GLU A 419 48.26 -14.94 10.06
C GLU A 419 47.34 -15.93 9.33
N CYS A 420 46.04 -15.82 9.57
CA CYS A 420 45.07 -16.66 8.84
C CYS A 420 44.97 -16.25 7.37
N SER A 421 45.47 -17.06 6.47
CA SER A 421 45.42 -16.81 5.02
C SER A 421 44.11 -17.22 4.38
N LYS A 422 43.41 -18.21 4.94
CA LYS A 422 42.11 -18.66 4.46
C LYS A 422 41.14 -18.96 5.62
N ASN A 423 39.98 -18.32 5.59
CA ASN A 423 38.91 -18.58 6.53
C ASN A 423 37.90 -19.61 5.99
N ASP A 424 37.33 -20.42 6.87
CA ASP A 424 36.20 -21.29 6.55
C ASP A 424 34.89 -20.56 6.70
N TYR A 425 34.30 -20.16 5.60
CA TYR A 425 33.03 -19.43 5.58
C TYR A 425 31.79 -20.36 5.60
N THR A 426 31.97 -21.68 5.75
CA THR A 426 30.85 -22.66 5.61
C THR A 426 29.72 -22.40 6.60
N HIS A 427 30.04 -22.14 7.88
CA HIS A 427 29.04 -21.88 8.91
C HIS A 427 28.14 -20.67 8.54
N TYR A 428 28.76 -19.53 8.24
CA TYR A 428 28.01 -18.32 7.91
C TYR A 428 27.34 -18.39 6.53
N THR A 429 27.86 -19.20 5.62
CA THR A 429 27.20 -19.50 4.34
C THR A 429 25.92 -20.31 4.55
N ILE A 430 25.94 -21.32 5.44
CA ILE A 430 24.74 -22.10 5.83
C ILE A 430 23.69 -21.18 6.44
N LEU A 431 24.09 -20.32 7.37
CA LEU A 431 23.21 -19.36 8.03
C LEU A 431 22.61 -18.38 7.02
N PHE A 432 23.43 -17.81 6.15
CA PHE A 432 23.00 -16.92 5.07
C PHE A 432 22.02 -17.61 4.11
N ASN A 433 22.34 -18.84 3.68
CA ASN A 433 21.48 -19.60 2.79
C ASN A 433 20.12 -19.94 3.43
N ALA A 434 20.13 -20.37 4.69
CA ALA A 434 18.90 -20.60 5.47
C ALA A 434 18.06 -19.31 5.60
N PHE A 435 18.71 -18.17 5.86
CA PHE A 435 18.05 -16.87 5.94
C PHE A 435 17.37 -16.52 4.61
N VAL A 436 18.07 -16.61 3.48
CA VAL A 436 17.52 -16.28 2.16
C VAL A 436 16.34 -17.19 1.80
N PHE A 437 16.43 -18.50 2.06
CA PHE A 437 15.30 -19.40 1.81
C PHE A 437 14.11 -19.14 2.73
N CYS A 438 14.35 -18.77 3.98
CA CYS A 438 13.28 -18.27 4.85
C CYS A 438 12.55 -17.07 4.22
N GLN A 439 13.29 -16.14 3.60
CA GLN A 439 12.68 -14.97 2.95
C GLN A 439 11.92 -15.36 1.68
N ILE A 440 12.46 -16.22 0.83
CA ILE A 440 11.77 -16.69 -0.38
C ILE A 440 10.42 -17.34 -0.03
N PHE A 441 10.38 -18.19 0.98
CA PHE A 441 9.13 -18.80 1.43
C PHE A 441 8.21 -17.83 2.18
N ASN A 442 8.78 -16.85 2.89
CA ASN A 442 8.00 -15.78 3.51
C ASN A 442 7.37 -14.84 2.47
N GLU A 443 8.03 -14.61 1.33
CA GLU A 443 7.48 -13.84 0.21
C GLU A 443 6.20 -14.48 -0.34
N LEU A 444 6.17 -15.83 -0.45
CA LEU A 444 4.97 -16.58 -0.80
C LEU A 444 3.85 -16.39 0.24
N ASN A 445 4.18 -16.40 1.54
CA ASN A 445 3.23 -16.14 2.61
C ASN A 445 2.68 -14.71 2.60
N ALA A 446 3.53 -13.72 2.26
CA ALA A 446 3.18 -12.31 2.24
C ALA A 446 2.19 -11.93 1.14
N ARG A 447 1.98 -12.77 0.13
CA ARG A 447 0.94 -12.59 -0.89
C ARG A 447 -0.47 -12.53 -0.30
N SER A 448 -0.70 -13.12 0.86
CA SER A 448 -1.98 -13.06 1.56
C SER A 448 -1.82 -12.30 2.89
N ILE A 449 -2.53 -11.18 3.02
CA ILE A 449 -2.61 -10.40 4.25
C ILE A 449 -3.63 -11.00 5.21
N PHE A 450 -4.74 -11.48 4.65
CA PHE A 450 -5.89 -12.01 5.37
C PHE A 450 -5.76 -13.53 5.62
N ASP A 451 -6.74 -14.10 6.28
CA ASP A 451 -6.74 -15.51 6.69
C ASP A 451 -7.08 -16.48 5.53
N ASP A 452 -6.64 -16.17 4.30
CA ASP A 452 -6.74 -17.07 3.15
C ASP A 452 -5.80 -18.26 3.32
N TRP A 453 -6.36 -19.46 3.33
CA TRP A 453 -5.63 -20.70 3.55
C TRP A 453 -4.75 -21.12 2.38
N ASN A 454 -5.16 -20.77 1.17
CA ASN A 454 -4.45 -21.16 -0.05
C ASN A 454 -3.50 -20.05 -0.54
N ILE A 455 -2.27 -20.08 -0.04
CA ILE A 455 -1.20 -19.15 -0.43
C ILE A 455 -0.79 -19.26 -1.89
N PHE A 456 -1.02 -20.41 -2.53
CA PHE A 456 -0.71 -20.62 -3.95
C PHE A 456 -1.82 -20.16 -4.90
N ARG A 457 -2.96 -19.69 -4.35
CA ARG A 457 -4.08 -19.21 -5.16
C ARG A 457 -3.64 -18.09 -6.10
N GLY A 458 -3.89 -18.25 -7.41
CA GLY A 458 -3.58 -17.25 -8.42
C GLY A 458 -2.08 -17.13 -8.80
N LEU A 459 -1.19 -17.99 -8.30
CA LEU A 459 0.24 -17.98 -8.64
C LEU A 459 0.44 -18.12 -10.16
N HIS A 460 -0.32 -19.00 -10.80
CA HIS A 460 -0.28 -19.20 -12.26
C HIS A 460 -0.75 -17.98 -13.08
N LYS A 461 -1.46 -17.03 -12.46
CA LYS A 461 -1.93 -15.79 -13.11
C LYS A 461 -0.92 -14.65 -13.02
N ASN A 462 0.12 -14.81 -12.20
CA ASN A 462 1.19 -13.83 -12.05
C ASN A 462 2.54 -14.45 -12.48
N PRO A 463 2.83 -14.49 -13.79
CA PRO A 463 4.09 -15.08 -14.29
C PRO A 463 5.31 -14.28 -13.84
N LEU A 464 5.16 -12.96 -13.62
CA LEU A 464 6.25 -12.11 -13.16
C LEU A 464 6.70 -12.49 -11.74
N PHE A 465 5.77 -12.75 -10.82
CA PHE A 465 6.08 -13.22 -9.48
C PHE A 465 6.88 -14.54 -9.52
N THR A 466 6.40 -15.50 -10.33
CA THR A 466 7.08 -16.79 -10.48
C THR A 466 8.49 -16.63 -11.09
N ALA A 467 8.63 -15.75 -12.09
CA ALA A 467 9.94 -15.46 -12.69
C ALA A 467 10.90 -14.83 -11.67
N VAL A 468 10.45 -13.90 -10.84
CA VAL A 468 11.26 -13.29 -9.77
C VAL A 468 11.75 -14.36 -8.79
N ILE A 469 10.89 -15.24 -8.29
CA ILE A 469 11.29 -16.32 -7.38
C ILE A 469 12.37 -17.20 -8.03
N ILE A 470 12.18 -17.61 -9.28
CA ILE A 470 13.16 -18.45 -9.99
C ILE A 470 14.50 -17.73 -10.15
N ILE A 471 14.47 -16.45 -10.57
CA ILE A 471 15.68 -15.64 -10.72
C ILE A 471 16.39 -15.50 -9.38
N THR A 472 15.69 -15.23 -8.30
CA THR A 472 16.26 -15.11 -6.94
C THR A 472 16.95 -16.41 -6.52
N VAL A 473 16.32 -17.57 -6.73
CA VAL A 473 16.92 -18.88 -6.41
C VAL A 473 18.18 -19.14 -7.25
N VAL A 474 18.14 -18.86 -8.56
CA VAL A 474 19.30 -19.04 -9.44
C VAL A 474 20.45 -18.13 -9.02
N LEU A 475 20.17 -16.86 -8.75
CA LEU A 475 21.18 -15.91 -8.31
C LEU A 475 21.76 -16.28 -6.94
N GLN A 476 20.92 -16.76 -5.99
CA GLN A 476 21.40 -17.26 -4.70
C GLN A 476 22.36 -18.44 -4.89
N PHE A 477 22.01 -19.38 -5.76
CA PHE A 477 22.89 -20.49 -6.08
C PHE A 477 24.24 -20.02 -6.64
N LEU A 478 24.22 -19.07 -7.59
CA LEU A 478 25.45 -18.52 -8.16
C LEU A 478 26.31 -17.81 -7.12
N ILE A 479 25.73 -17.04 -6.21
CA ILE A 479 26.49 -16.34 -5.16
C ILE A 479 27.14 -17.33 -4.20
N VAL A 480 26.42 -18.35 -3.77
CA VAL A 480 26.96 -19.34 -2.84
C VAL A 480 28.04 -20.18 -3.48
N GLU A 481 27.85 -20.63 -4.74
CA GLU A 481 28.77 -21.54 -5.40
C GLU A 481 29.94 -20.85 -6.12
N MET A 482 29.78 -19.62 -6.58
CA MET A 482 30.78 -18.91 -7.37
C MET A 482 31.35 -17.66 -6.67
N GLY A 483 30.77 -17.23 -5.56
CA GLY A 483 31.16 -16.00 -4.89
C GLY A 483 32.49 -16.10 -4.15
N ALA A 484 32.78 -17.23 -3.55
CA ALA A 484 34.03 -17.55 -2.84
C ALA A 484 34.54 -16.39 -1.94
N GLU A 485 35.79 -16.02 -2.06
CA GLU A 485 36.44 -14.94 -1.28
C GLU A 485 35.76 -13.58 -1.45
N PHE A 486 35.22 -13.28 -2.65
CA PHE A 486 34.57 -11.98 -2.89
C PHE A 486 33.32 -11.78 -2.02
N THR A 487 32.48 -12.80 -1.92
CA THR A 487 31.25 -12.75 -1.10
C THR A 487 31.46 -13.32 0.31
N LYS A 488 32.66 -13.84 0.59
CA LYS A 488 32.97 -14.60 1.81
C LYS A 488 31.96 -15.75 2.00
N THR A 489 31.78 -16.55 0.95
CA THR A 489 30.93 -17.74 0.94
C THR A 489 31.76 -18.99 0.62
N ALA A 490 31.32 -20.13 1.11
CA ALA A 490 31.92 -21.44 0.82
C ALA A 490 30.94 -22.29 0.03
N HIS A 491 31.51 -23.25 -0.76
CA HIS A 491 30.70 -24.28 -1.42
C HIS A 491 29.92 -25.10 -0.41
N LEU A 492 28.64 -25.29 -0.66
CA LEU A 492 27.79 -26.11 0.17
C LEU A 492 27.58 -27.50 -0.45
N SER A 493 27.66 -28.53 0.38
CA SER A 493 27.33 -29.89 -0.04
C SER A 493 25.82 -30.02 -0.36
N SER A 494 25.44 -31.00 -1.15
CA SER A 494 24.03 -31.27 -1.47
C SER A 494 23.18 -31.50 -0.24
N LYS A 495 23.74 -32.01 0.87
CA LYS A 495 23.06 -32.18 2.14
C LYS A 495 22.77 -30.82 2.79
N GLU A 496 23.74 -29.94 2.83
CA GLU A 496 23.60 -28.59 3.41
C GLU A 496 22.57 -27.76 2.63
N TRP A 497 22.61 -27.83 1.30
CA TRP A 497 21.58 -27.22 0.44
C TRP A 497 20.18 -27.75 0.78
N LEU A 498 20.01 -29.07 0.83
CA LEU A 498 18.71 -29.68 1.10
C LEU A 498 18.16 -29.28 2.48
N VAL A 499 19.02 -29.31 3.51
CA VAL A 499 18.62 -29.00 4.89
C VAL A 499 18.29 -27.52 5.01
N THR A 500 19.08 -26.61 4.47
CA THR A 500 18.80 -25.15 4.55
C THR A 500 17.50 -24.77 3.82
N VAL A 501 17.25 -25.36 2.64
CA VAL A 501 15.98 -25.20 1.91
C VAL A 501 14.80 -25.76 2.73
N ALA A 502 14.96 -26.95 3.32
CA ALA A 502 13.91 -27.57 4.14
C ALA A 502 13.59 -26.74 5.39
N LEU A 503 14.60 -26.21 6.06
CA LEU A 503 14.44 -25.31 7.20
C LEU A 503 13.68 -24.04 6.83
N GLY A 504 14.05 -23.41 5.70
CA GLY A 504 13.32 -22.27 5.16
C GLY A 504 11.86 -22.59 4.83
N ALA A 505 11.61 -23.78 4.27
CA ALA A 505 10.27 -24.22 3.88
C ALA A 505 9.31 -24.38 5.07
N ILE A 506 9.79 -24.51 6.32
CA ILE A 506 8.96 -24.53 7.53
C ILE A 506 8.14 -23.23 7.68
N ALA A 507 8.60 -22.14 7.10
CA ALA A 507 7.84 -20.88 7.06
C ALA A 507 6.45 -21.02 6.40
N LEU A 508 6.28 -21.95 5.44
CA LEU A 508 5.01 -22.17 4.75
C LEU A 508 3.93 -22.80 5.67
N PRO A 509 4.12 -23.98 6.28
CA PRO A 509 3.14 -24.53 7.20
C PRO A 509 2.91 -23.63 8.41
N LEU A 510 3.93 -22.94 8.91
CA LEU A 510 3.76 -21.98 9.99
C LEU A 510 2.86 -20.81 9.54
N GLY A 511 3.03 -20.31 8.32
CA GLY A 511 2.16 -19.30 7.72
C GLY A 511 0.70 -19.74 7.61
N VAL A 512 0.45 -21.02 7.39
CA VAL A 512 -0.91 -21.59 7.41
C VAL A 512 -1.41 -21.72 8.85
N LEU A 513 -0.59 -22.24 9.76
CA LEU A 513 -0.96 -22.45 11.16
C LEU A 513 -1.34 -21.15 11.89
N MET A 514 -0.61 -20.05 11.66
CA MET A 514 -0.92 -18.77 12.30
C MET A 514 -2.29 -18.22 11.89
N ARG A 515 -2.84 -18.63 10.74
CA ARG A 515 -4.15 -18.18 10.24
C ARG A 515 -5.32 -18.87 10.95
N PHE A 516 -5.07 -19.96 11.66
CA PHE A 516 -6.07 -20.56 12.57
C PHE A 516 -6.39 -19.66 13.77
N ILE A 517 -5.54 -18.67 14.08
CA ILE A 517 -5.82 -17.64 15.06
C ILE A 517 -6.40 -16.43 14.31
N PRO A 518 -7.73 -16.32 14.17
CA PRO A 518 -8.33 -15.27 13.37
C PRO A 518 -8.14 -13.91 14.07
N VAL A 519 -7.46 -13.00 13.41
CA VAL A 519 -7.28 -11.62 13.87
C VAL A 519 -8.00 -10.69 12.90
N LYS A 520 -9.17 -10.19 13.33
CA LYS A 520 -9.94 -9.24 12.52
C LYS A 520 -9.26 -7.88 12.47
N GLU A 521 -9.38 -7.22 11.34
CA GLU A 521 -8.99 -5.82 11.23
C GLU A 521 -9.79 -4.95 12.19
N ASN A 522 -9.23 -3.81 12.58
CA ASN A 522 -9.92 -2.88 13.45
C ASN A 522 -11.15 -2.30 12.70
N PRO A 523 -12.37 -2.46 13.22
CA PRO A 523 -13.57 -1.89 12.59
C PRO A 523 -13.49 -0.37 12.39
N SER A 524 -12.76 0.33 13.24
CA SER A 524 -12.53 1.78 13.13
C SER A 524 -11.69 2.19 11.90
N SER A 525 -11.00 1.25 11.27
CA SER A 525 -10.21 1.50 10.06
C SER A 525 -11.05 1.64 8.79
N PHE A 526 -12.33 1.27 8.84
CA PHE A 526 -13.21 1.34 7.68
C PHE A 526 -14.13 2.56 7.75
N CYS A 527 -14.53 3.07 6.58
CA CYS A 527 -15.53 4.12 6.48
C CYS A 527 -16.85 3.68 7.11
N GLY A 528 -17.41 4.54 7.96
CA GLY A 528 -18.59 4.25 8.77
C GLY A 528 -19.94 4.43 8.07
N TYR A 529 -19.96 4.88 6.82
CA TYR A 529 -21.21 4.97 6.07
C TYR A 529 -21.75 3.56 5.82
N ALA A 530 -22.88 3.26 6.46
CA ALA A 530 -23.63 2.08 6.13
C ALA A 530 -24.03 2.16 4.65
N THR A 531 -23.95 1.04 3.94
CA THR A 531 -24.47 1.00 2.58
C THR A 531 -25.97 1.37 2.58
N PRO A 532 -26.53 1.92 1.50
CA PRO A 532 -27.96 2.23 1.45
C PRO A 532 -28.86 1.05 1.87
N LYS A 533 -28.41 -0.18 1.60
CA LYS A 533 -29.08 -1.41 2.02
C LYS A 533 -29.00 -1.65 3.54
N GLU A 534 -27.88 -1.38 4.17
CA GLU A 534 -27.71 -1.50 5.64
C GLU A 534 -28.47 -0.39 6.36
N GLN A 535 -28.52 0.80 5.78
CA GLN A 535 -29.28 1.94 6.30
C GLN A 535 -30.78 1.66 6.30
N ARG A 536 -31.32 1.04 5.23
CA ARG A 536 -32.72 0.59 5.18
C ARG A 536 -33.04 -0.48 6.22
N LEU A 537 -32.12 -1.41 6.45
CA LEU A 537 -32.29 -2.47 7.46
C LEU A 537 -32.25 -1.90 8.89
N SER A 538 -31.45 -0.88 9.15
CA SER A 538 -31.40 -0.21 10.46
C SER A 538 -32.60 0.70 10.72
N SER A 539 -33.15 1.32 9.69
CA SER A 539 -34.36 2.15 9.80
C SER A 539 -35.66 1.33 9.93
N SER A 540 -35.65 0.08 9.49
CA SER A 540 -36.78 -0.85 9.60
C SER A 540 -36.80 -1.65 10.89
N ALA A 541 -35.77 -1.54 11.76
CA ALA A 541 -35.77 -2.17 13.07
C ALA A 541 -36.51 -1.29 14.09
N PRO A 542 -37.58 -1.77 14.72
CA PRO A 542 -38.32 -0.97 15.70
C PRO A 542 -37.45 -0.75 16.95
N GLY A 543 -36.98 0.47 17.15
CA GLY A 543 -36.36 0.93 18.41
C GLY A 543 -34.86 1.16 18.43
N GLY A 544 -34.18 1.24 17.29
CA GLY A 544 -32.76 1.59 17.25
C GLY A 544 -32.52 3.08 17.06
N ALA A 545 -32.11 3.77 18.12
CA ALA A 545 -31.56 5.12 18.00
C ALA A 545 -30.29 5.08 17.12
N PRO A 546 -30.06 6.08 16.24
CA PRO A 546 -28.85 6.08 15.41
C PRO A 546 -27.63 6.31 16.32
N ASN A 547 -26.77 5.32 16.41
CA ASN A 547 -25.42 5.50 16.93
C ASN A 547 -24.64 6.38 15.93
N VAL A 548 -24.40 7.62 16.33
CA VAL A 548 -23.56 8.62 15.66
C VAL A 548 -22.08 8.20 15.65
#